data_e781a22f05e440329b2fd102123c95a7
#
_entry.id   e781a22f05e440329b2fd102123c95a7
#
_cell.length_a   1.000
_cell.length_b   1.000
_cell.length_c   1.000
_cell.angle_alpha   90.00
_cell.angle_beta   90.00
_cell.angle_gamma   90.00
#
_symmetry.space_group_name_H-M   'P 1'
#
loop_
_entity.id
_entity.type
_entity.pdbx_description
1 polymer ?
#
loop_
_entity_poly.entity_id
_entity_poly.type
_entity_poly.pdbx_seq_one_letter_code
_entity_poly.pdbx_strand_id
1 'polypeptide(L)'
;MCLLVGLTGLIGCSANPRRAAAPRGPSASYVAMTRASEIFARGREAALAGDFDCAREYFARAIDALRPPSGPAPSDPQLLDFSYQLYESALRYEALAGPAEEAGTSDGLMASELTEIAEPQASEQAIVDAKEAIASDAGAVTYDIPITVNDSVLKVLAAFQTDLHGVIGRGLARSGRYIPMIHRIFQEEGIPRDLAQIALIESSFLAHASSPMKAHGIWQFMPRTGRHYGLTANSIVDERSDPEKATRAAARYLSYLHELFNDWYLAMAAYNAGEGKILRAMQRTGAHDFWELSASGTIRPQTQNYVPAVIAATLIARNPGHYGFDVEYEEPLEYETVLLDRPVHLRHLAASVGTLKSLNPELTTSITPRQPEG
;
A
#
# COMPACT_ATOMS: atom_id res chain seq x y z
N MET A 1 21.69 -35.36 -70.77
CA MET A 1 21.24 -35.32 -72.16
C MET A 1 20.48 -34.01 -72.33
N CYS A 2 21.13 -33.14 -73.04
CA CYS A 2 20.59 -32.17 -74.02
C CYS A 2 19.58 -31.14 -73.55
N LEU A 3 19.65 -29.93 -73.86
CA LEU A 3 20.39 -28.92 -74.72
C LEU A 3 19.54 -27.64 -74.66
N LEU A 4 20.15 -26.49 -74.37
CA LEU A 4 20.27 -25.34 -75.28
C LEU A 4 18.95 -24.72 -75.82
N VAL A 5 18.64 -23.41 -75.92
CA VAL A 5 19.39 -22.17 -76.28
C VAL A 5 18.39 -21.02 -76.33
N GLY A 6 18.84 -19.78 -76.12
CA GLY A 6 18.35 -18.63 -76.82
C GLY A 6 18.00 -17.42 -75.93
N LEU A 7 18.79 -16.51 -75.73
CA LEU A 7 19.24 -15.24 -76.38
C LEU A 7 18.20 -14.10 -76.30
N THR A 8 18.67 -13.04 -75.66
CA THR A 8 18.59 -11.61 -75.94
C THR A 8 17.43 -10.80 -75.38
N GLY A 9 17.83 -9.80 -74.58
CA GLY A 9 17.02 -8.63 -74.24
C GLY A 9 17.65 -7.78 -73.13
N LEU A 10 18.66 -6.96 -73.54
CA LEU A 10 19.17 -5.91 -72.66
C LEU A 10 18.14 -4.82 -72.44
N ILE A 11 17.73 -4.58 -71.20
CA ILE A 11 17.30 -3.26 -70.72
C ILE A 11 17.89 -3.06 -69.32
N GLY A 12 18.82 -2.14 -69.20
CA GLY A 12 19.45 -1.75 -67.98
C GLY A 12 18.48 -0.99 -67.10
N CYS A 13 18.28 -1.51 -65.85
CA CYS A 13 17.86 -0.71 -64.72
C CYS A 13 18.94 -0.86 -63.64
N SER A 14 19.70 0.21 -63.42
CA SER A 14 20.64 0.31 -62.31
C SER A 14 19.83 0.28 -60.99
N ALA A 15 19.69 -0.87 -60.41
CA ALA A 15 19.23 -1.02 -59.03
C ALA A 15 20.41 -0.72 -58.11
N ASN A 16 20.39 0.46 -57.53
CA ASN A 16 21.26 0.85 -56.44
C ASN A 16 21.10 -0.18 -55.28
N PRO A 17 22.11 -0.94 -54.89
CA PRO A 17 21.99 -1.85 -53.78
C PRO A 17 21.79 -0.98 -52.53
N ARG A 18 20.57 -0.96 -51.99
CA ARG A 18 20.32 -0.44 -50.63
C ARG A 18 21.28 -1.19 -49.71
N ARG A 19 22.31 -0.48 -49.24
CA ARG A 19 23.17 -0.93 -48.16
C ARG A 19 22.24 -1.35 -47.01
N ALA A 20 22.15 -2.63 -46.73
CA ALA A 20 21.54 -3.11 -45.51
C ALA A 20 22.25 -2.37 -44.37
N ALA A 21 21.48 -1.60 -43.58
CA ALA A 21 22.01 -0.92 -42.42
C ALA A 21 22.58 -2.00 -41.50
N ALA A 22 23.84 -1.86 -41.12
CA ALA A 22 24.46 -2.72 -40.13
C ALA A 22 23.56 -2.74 -38.87
N PRO A 23 23.44 -3.86 -38.17
CA PRO A 23 22.63 -3.93 -36.96
C PRO A 23 23.13 -2.84 -36.00
N ARG A 24 22.27 -1.89 -35.67
CA ARG A 24 22.57 -0.86 -34.68
C ARG A 24 22.82 -1.58 -33.37
N GLY A 25 23.98 -1.39 -32.78
CA GLY A 25 24.27 -1.86 -31.44
C GLY A 25 23.20 -1.36 -30.44
N PRO A 26 23.15 -1.93 -29.22
CA PRO A 26 22.17 -1.54 -28.21
C PRO A 26 22.17 -0.01 -28.02
N SER A 27 21.00 0.58 -27.82
CA SER A 27 20.89 2.03 -27.61
C SER A 27 21.67 2.46 -26.36
N ALA A 28 22.14 3.71 -26.34
CA ALA A 28 22.84 4.24 -25.17
C ALA A 28 21.99 4.12 -23.89
N SER A 29 20.66 4.34 -24.00
CA SER A 29 19.70 4.17 -22.92
C SER A 29 19.65 2.73 -22.40
N TYR A 30 19.63 1.75 -23.31
CA TYR A 30 19.63 0.34 -22.95
C TYR A 30 20.92 -0.07 -22.20
N VAL A 31 22.08 0.41 -22.66
CA VAL A 31 23.37 0.17 -22.00
C VAL A 31 23.40 0.79 -20.59
N ALA A 32 22.88 2.02 -20.46
CA ALA A 32 22.79 2.70 -19.17
C ALA A 32 21.86 1.96 -18.19
N MET A 33 20.68 1.52 -18.65
CA MET A 33 19.73 0.75 -17.81
C MET A 33 20.33 -0.59 -17.37
N THR A 34 21.00 -1.32 -18.27
CA THR A 34 21.66 -2.60 -17.92
C THR A 34 22.72 -2.39 -16.86
N ARG A 35 23.59 -1.41 -17.05
CA ARG A 35 24.65 -1.08 -16.08
C ARG A 35 24.08 -0.66 -14.71
N ALA A 36 23.04 0.15 -14.73
CA ALA A 36 22.37 0.59 -13.49
C ALA A 36 21.75 -0.60 -12.76
N SER A 37 21.08 -1.54 -13.47
CA SER A 37 20.52 -2.76 -12.90
C SER A 37 21.58 -3.64 -12.22
N GLU A 38 22.75 -3.81 -12.84
CA GLU A 38 23.84 -4.61 -12.27
C GLU A 38 24.40 -4.00 -10.99
N ILE A 39 24.56 -2.67 -10.97
CA ILE A 39 25.03 -1.95 -9.78
C ILE A 39 23.97 -2.02 -8.67
N PHE A 40 22.69 -1.86 -9.04
CA PHE A 40 21.58 -1.93 -8.09
C PHE A 40 21.45 -3.31 -7.44
N ALA A 41 21.64 -4.39 -8.21
CA ALA A 41 21.61 -5.76 -7.68
C ALA A 41 22.62 -5.96 -6.53
N ARG A 42 23.82 -5.38 -6.65
CA ARG A 42 24.83 -5.42 -5.57
C ARG A 42 24.39 -4.65 -4.34
N GLY A 43 23.73 -3.49 -4.53
CA GLY A 43 23.15 -2.73 -3.42
C GLY A 43 22.09 -3.52 -2.67
N ARG A 44 21.24 -4.23 -3.41
CA ARG A 44 20.22 -5.13 -2.85
C ARG A 44 20.84 -6.26 -2.03
N GLU A 45 21.88 -6.92 -2.56
CA GLU A 45 22.60 -7.98 -1.84
C GLU A 45 23.21 -7.45 -0.54
N ALA A 46 23.85 -6.27 -0.56
CA ALA A 46 24.39 -5.63 0.64
C ALA A 46 23.29 -5.31 1.65
N ALA A 47 22.16 -4.77 1.21
CA ALA A 47 21.02 -4.46 2.09
C ALA A 47 20.43 -5.72 2.75
N LEU A 48 20.28 -6.80 2.00
CA LEU A 48 19.81 -8.09 2.52
C LEU A 48 20.80 -8.72 3.50
N ALA A 49 22.10 -8.43 3.34
CA ALA A 49 23.14 -8.83 4.29
C ALA A 49 23.23 -7.93 5.53
N GLY A 50 22.42 -6.84 5.60
CA GLY A 50 22.42 -5.88 6.71
C GLY A 50 23.52 -4.80 6.61
N ASP A 51 24.29 -4.78 5.53
CA ASP A 51 25.28 -3.73 5.26
C ASP A 51 24.64 -2.57 4.49
N PHE A 52 23.95 -1.74 5.22
CA PHE A 52 23.16 -0.65 4.65
C PHE A 52 24.02 0.53 4.17
N ASP A 53 25.20 0.73 4.70
CA ASP A 53 26.11 1.79 4.24
C ASP A 53 26.64 1.45 2.85
N CYS A 54 27.09 0.23 2.66
CA CYS A 54 27.47 -0.31 1.34
C CYS A 54 26.29 -0.29 0.35
N ALA A 55 25.08 -0.66 0.82
CA ALA A 55 23.89 -0.63 0.00
C ALA A 55 23.57 0.77 -0.54
N ARG A 56 23.62 1.80 0.33
CA ARG A 56 23.41 3.21 -0.05
C ARG A 56 24.38 3.67 -1.13
N GLU A 57 25.66 3.30 -0.99
CA GLU A 57 26.68 3.67 -1.99
C GLU A 57 26.35 3.05 -3.35
N TYR A 58 25.98 1.76 -3.39
CA TYR A 58 25.59 1.10 -4.64
C TYR A 58 24.32 1.70 -5.25
N PHE A 59 23.31 2.02 -4.46
CA PHE A 59 22.08 2.64 -4.97
C PHE A 59 22.34 4.03 -5.56
N ALA A 60 23.12 4.86 -4.90
CA ALA A 60 23.55 6.16 -5.42
C ALA A 60 24.29 6.01 -6.77
N ARG A 61 25.24 5.07 -6.85
CA ARG A 61 25.99 4.79 -8.08
C ARG A 61 25.11 4.24 -9.21
N ALA A 62 24.07 3.45 -8.88
CA ALA A 62 23.14 2.95 -9.87
C ALA A 62 22.31 4.09 -10.48
N ILE A 63 21.85 5.03 -9.66
CA ILE A 63 21.11 6.22 -10.10
C ILE A 63 22.01 7.13 -10.95
N ASP A 64 23.24 7.34 -10.51
CA ASP A 64 24.20 8.16 -11.26
C ASP A 64 24.58 7.55 -12.63
N ALA A 65 24.58 6.22 -12.75
CA ALA A 65 24.84 5.53 -14.01
C ALA A 65 23.78 5.80 -15.09
N LEU A 66 22.60 6.32 -14.72
CA LEU A 66 21.53 6.71 -15.65
C LEU A 66 21.67 8.17 -16.12
N ARG A 67 22.53 8.98 -15.48
CA ARG A 67 22.77 10.37 -15.91
C ARG A 67 23.68 10.41 -17.12
N PRO A 68 23.37 11.20 -18.13
CA PRO A 68 24.29 11.40 -19.26
C PRO A 68 25.58 12.08 -18.74
N PRO A 69 26.76 11.73 -19.29
CA PRO A 69 28.05 12.28 -18.84
C PRO A 69 28.18 13.80 -19.00
N SER A 70 27.39 14.40 -19.88
CA SER A 70 27.32 15.85 -20.12
C SER A 70 26.01 16.16 -20.86
N GLY A 71 25.14 16.99 -20.30
CA GLY A 71 23.90 17.42 -20.97
C GLY A 71 22.71 17.55 -20.05
N PRO A 72 21.57 18.08 -20.55
CA PRO A 72 20.32 18.14 -19.79
C PRO A 72 19.80 16.73 -19.45
N ALA A 73 18.88 16.65 -18.49
CA ALA A 73 18.24 15.40 -18.09
C ALA A 73 17.74 14.58 -19.29
N PRO A 74 17.80 13.24 -19.22
CA PRO A 74 17.41 12.39 -20.34
C PRO A 74 15.95 12.67 -20.73
N SER A 75 15.72 12.91 -22.03
CA SER A 75 14.39 13.07 -22.60
C SER A 75 13.78 11.74 -23.09
N ASP A 76 14.49 10.63 -22.88
CA ASP A 76 14.00 9.29 -23.23
C ASP A 76 12.99 8.82 -22.16
N PRO A 77 11.70 8.66 -22.52
CA PRO A 77 10.67 8.25 -21.57
C PRO A 77 10.95 6.92 -20.88
N GLN A 78 11.56 5.95 -21.57
CA GLN A 78 11.91 4.65 -21.01
C GLN A 78 13.02 4.76 -19.94
N LEU A 79 13.99 5.63 -20.18
CA LEU A 79 15.07 5.88 -19.22
C LEU A 79 14.56 6.62 -17.98
N LEU A 80 13.62 7.55 -18.17
CA LEU A 80 12.97 8.28 -17.08
C LEU A 80 12.15 7.32 -16.21
N ASP A 81 11.30 6.49 -16.81
CA ASP A 81 10.49 5.49 -16.09
C ASP A 81 11.38 4.51 -15.33
N PHE A 82 12.41 3.98 -15.98
CA PHE A 82 13.36 3.09 -15.33
C PHE A 82 14.13 3.77 -14.17
N SER A 83 14.52 5.03 -14.34
CA SER A 83 15.18 5.78 -13.27
C SER A 83 14.28 5.98 -12.05
N TYR A 84 13.00 6.18 -12.29
CA TYR A 84 11.97 6.28 -11.24
C TYR A 84 11.82 4.96 -10.48
N GLN A 85 11.67 3.84 -11.19
CA GLN A 85 11.57 2.50 -10.59
C GLN A 85 12.81 2.14 -9.76
N LEU A 86 14.00 2.49 -10.27
CA LEU A 86 15.26 2.25 -9.56
C LEU A 86 15.37 3.10 -8.28
N TYR A 87 15.00 4.39 -8.38
CA TYR A 87 14.98 5.30 -7.25
C TYR A 87 13.98 4.87 -6.17
N GLU A 88 12.77 4.48 -6.57
CA GLU A 88 11.78 3.93 -5.65
C GLU A 88 12.27 2.67 -4.96
N SER A 89 12.89 1.77 -5.72
CA SER A 89 13.45 0.55 -5.15
C SER A 89 14.60 0.84 -4.18
N ALA A 90 15.47 1.84 -4.49
CA ALA A 90 16.53 2.27 -3.58
C ALA A 90 15.97 2.83 -2.25
N LEU A 91 14.93 3.67 -2.33
CA LEU A 91 14.26 4.21 -1.15
C LEU A 91 13.65 3.11 -0.26
N ARG A 92 13.14 2.03 -0.86
CA ARG A 92 12.62 0.87 -0.12
C ARG A 92 13.73 0.21 0.70
N TYR A 93 14.90 -0.01 0.12
CA TYR A 93 16.05 -0.58 0.84
C TYR A 93 16.66 0.40 1.84
N GLU A 94 16.68 1.71 1.55
CA GLU A 94 17.08 2.74 2.52
C GLU A 94 16.14 2.82 3.71
N ALA A 95 14.84 2.58 3.53
CA ALA A 95 13.88 2.47 4.62
C ALA A 95 14.20 1.29 5.57
N LEU A 96 14.81 0.22 5.05
CA LEU A 96 15.34 -0.88 5.87
C LEU A 96 16.57 -0.46 6.69
N ALA A 97 17.35 0.50 6.17
CA ALA A 97 18.62 0.96 6.73
C ALA A 97 18.49 2.12 7.73
N GLY A 98 17.38 2.87 7.66
CA GLY A 98 17.19 4.08 8.46
C GLY A 98 17.35 3.80 9.96
N PRO A 99 17.88 4.76 10.75
CA PRO A 99 17.81 4.68 12.19
C PRO A 99 16.35 4.44 12.59
N ALA A 100 16.15 3.81 13.75
CA ALA A 100 14.84 3.57 14.34
C ALA A 100 14.07 4.88 14.69
N GLU A 101 14.44 5.99 14.02
CA GLU A 101 13.74 7.24 14.04
C GLU A 101 12.48 7.09 13.19
N GLU A 102 11.38 6.82 13.90
CA GLU A 102 10.03 7.26 13.54
C GLU A 102 9.53 6.86 12.14
N ALA A 103 9.54 5.55 11.82
CA ALA A 103 8.39 5.01 11.13
C ALA A 103 7.26 5.19 12.14
N GLY A 104 6.51 6.29 11.99
CA GLY A 104 5.46 6.64 12.92
C GLY A 104 4.52 5.47 13.09
N THR A 105 4.35 5.07 14.32
CA THR A 105 3.18 4.32 14.71
C THR A 105 1.99 5.05 14.12
N SER A 106 1.11 4.34 13.44
CA SER A 106 -0.20 4.86 13.05
C SER A 106 -0.97 5.18 14.33
N ASP A 107 -0.74 6.37 14.89
CA ASP A 107 -1.52 6.89 16.00
C ASP A 107 -2.79 7.53 15.44
N GLY A 108 -3.64 6.73 14.78
CA GLY A 108 -5.00 7.11 14.47
C GLY A 108 -5.85 7.25 15.73
N LEU A 109 -7.06 7.78 15.59
CA LEU A 109 -8.05 7.83 16.69
C LEU A 109 -8.26 6.48 17.35
N MET A 110 -8.09 5.37 16.59
CA MET A 110 -8.08 4.00 17.10
C MET A 110 -6.77 3.63 17.78
N ALA A 111 -5.64 4.25 17.48
CA ALA A 111 -4.40 3.93 18.17
C ALA A 111 -4.39 4.43 19.61
N SER A 112 -5.13 5.50 19.97
CA SER A 112 -5.35 5.84 21.37
C SER A 112 -6.25 4.82 22.07
N GLU A 113 -7.28 4.33 21.38
CA GLU A 113 -8.19 3.29 21.87
C GLU A 113 -7.58 1.88 21.72
N LEU A 114 -6.77 1.61 20.67
CA LEU A 114 -5.95 0.41 20.55
C LEU A 114 -4.78 0.39 21.56
N THR A 115 -4.37 1.53 22.12
CA THR A 115 -3.44 1.56 23.24
C THR A 115 -4.11 0.95 24.49
N GLU A 116 -5.42 1.09 24.62
CA GLU A 116 -6.22 0.36 25.62
C GLU A 116 -6.33 -1.14 25.31
N ILE A 117 -6.28 -1.54 24.01
CA ILE A 117 -6.17 -2.95 23.57
C ILE A 117 -4.73 -3.50 23.77
N ALA A 118 -3.73 -2.67 24.07
CA ALA A 118 -2.37 -3.17 24.36
C ALA A 118 -2.37 -4.20 25.52
N GLU A 119 -3.39 -4.16 26.39
CA GLU A 119 -3.69 -5.20 27.37
C GLU A 119 -5.22 -5.38 27.46
N PRO A 120 -5.87 -6.06 26.51
CA PRO A 120 -7.32 -6.22 26.54
C PRO A 120 -7.74 -6.95 27.81
N GLN A 121 -8.52 -6.26 28.63
CA GLN A 121 -9.06 -6.76 29.91
C GLN A 121 -10.36 -7.54 29.65
N ALA A 122 -10.31 -8.58 28.82
CA ALA A 122 -11.48 -9.41 28.61
C ALA A 122 -11.70 -10.38 29.80
N SER A 123 -12.92 -10.50 30.28
CA SER A 123 -13.26 -11.50 31.30
C SER A 123 -13.09 -12.91 30.72
N GLU A 124 -12.82 -13.89 31.59
CA GLU A 124 -12.73 -15.29 31.17
C GLU A 124 -14.02 -15.76 30.46
N GLN A 125 -15.19 -15.31 30.93
CA GLN A 125 -16.47 -15.62 30.28
C GLN A 125 -16.55 -15.03 28.87
N ALA A 126 -16.16 -13.78 28.67
CA ALA A 126 -16.16 -13.15 27.34
C ALA A 126 -15.23 -13.87 26.35
N ILE A 127 -14.10 -14.40 26.81
CA ILE A 127 -13.19 -15.21 26.00
C ILE A 127 -13.83 -16.56 25.62
N VAL A 128 -14.56 -17.19 26.54
CA VAL A 128 -15.31 -18.43 26.26
C VAL A 128 -16.40 -18.18 25.25
N ASP A 129 -17.19 -17.11 25.43
CA ASP A 129 -18.26 -16.72 24.50
C ASP A 129 -17.72 -16.43 23.10
N ALA A 130 -16.60 -15.72 22.99
CA ALA A 130 -15.91 -15.44 21.72
C ALA A 130 -15.43 -16.74 21.04
N LYS A 131 -14.91 -17.70 21.80
CA LYS A 131 -14.49 -19.00 21.28
C LYS A 131 -15.67 -19.83 20.77
N GLU A 132 -16.78 -19.84 21.48
CA GLU A 132 -18.01 -20.52 21.06
C GLU A 132 -18.59 -19.87 19.79
N ALA A 133 -18.58 -18.54 19.70
CA ALA A 133 -19.01 -17.82 18.52
C ALA A 133 -18.19 -18.23 17.29
N ILE A 134 -16.85 -18.25 17.38
CA ILE A 134 -16.00 -18.70 16.26
C ILE A 134 -16.29 -20.17 15.90
N ALA A 135 -16.44 -21.04 16.88
CA ALA A 135 -16.67 -22.45 16.64
C ALA A 135 -18.01 -22.71 15.91
N SER A 136 -19.04 -21.93 16.24
CA SER A 136 -20.37 -22.03 15.61
C SER A 136 -20.44 -21.36 14.24
N ASP A 137 -19.54 -20.42 13.93
CA ASP A 137 -19.40 -19.78 12.61
C ASP A 137 -18.52 -20.61 11.64
N ALA A 138 -17.79 -21.59 12.18
CA ALA A 138 -16.86 -22.41 11.41
C ALA A 138 -17.54 -23.14 10.25
N GLY A 139 -17.13 -22.81 9.01
CA GLY A 139 -17.66 -23.38 7.78
C GLY A 139 -18.84 -22.62 7.17
N ALA A 140 -19.40 -21.63 7.85
CA ALA A 140 -20.46 -20.76 7.27
C ALA A 140 -19.87 -19.62 6.42
N VAL A 141 -18.64 -19.18 6.72
CA VAL A 141 -17.96 -18.06 6.08
C VAL A 141 -16.62 -18.51 5.48
N THR A 142 -16.33 -18.00 4.27
CA THR A 142 -15.02 -18.17 3.62
C THR A 142 -14.22 -16.88 3.75
N TYR A 143 -12.99 -17.01 4.22
CA TYR A 143 -12.03 -15.90 4.36
C TYR A 143 -10.96 -15.99 3.27
N ASP A 144 -10.44 -14.86 2.81
CA ASP A 144 -9.37 -14.81 1.80
C ASP A 144 -7.99 -14.44 2.40
N ILE A 145 -7.94 -14.29 3.74
CA ILE A 145 -6.71 -14.30 4.53
C ILE A 145 -6.72 -15.50 5.49
N PRO A 146 -5.56 -15.96 5.98
CA PRO A 146 -5.54 -16.94 7.05
C PRO A 146 -6.27 -16.44 8.30
N ILE A 147 -7.02 -17.34 8.97
CA ILE A 147 -7.66 -17.04 10.26
C ILE A 147 -7.07 -17.97 11.31
N THR A 148 -6.22 -17.41 12.16
CA THR A 148 -5.68 -18.12 13.34
C THR A 148 -6.50 -17.76 14.54
N VAL A 149 -7.00 -18.78 15.26
CA VAL A 149 -7.71 -18.61 16.52
C VAL A 149 -6.79 -18.99 17.66
N ASN A 150 -6.32 -17.98 18.39
CA ASN A 150 -5.48 -18.14 19.57
C ASN A 150 -5.91 -17.17 20.68
N ASP A 151 -5.30 -17.25 21.85
CA ASP A 151 -5.67 -16.44 23.00
C ASP A 151 -5.61 -14.92 22.71
N SER A 152 -4.65 -14.47 21.91
CA SER A 152 -4.53 -13.05 21.54
C SER A 152 -5.72 -12.59 20.69
N VAL A 153 -6.14 -13.40 19.71
CA VAL A 153 -7.31 -13.11 18.86
C VAL A 153 -8.60 -13.16 19.69
N LEU A 154 -8.74 -14.16 20.56
CA LEU A 154 -9.92 -14.31 21.43
C LEU A 154 -10.07 -13.12 22.38
N LYS A 155 -8.99 -12.66 23.01
CA LYS A 155 -9.00 -11.48 23.90
C LYS A 155 -9.41 -10.22 23.16
N VAL A 156 -8.88 -9.98 21.98
CA VAL A 156 -9.24 -8.80 21.16
C VAL A 156 -10.68 -8.89 20.68
N LEU A 157 -11.13 -10.06 20.22
CA LEU A 157 -12.52 -10.27 19.79
C LEU A 157 -13.49 -10.00 20.96
N ALA A 158 -13.20 -10.54 22.14
CA ALA A 158 -14.00 -10.28 23.34
C ALA A 158 -14.03 -8.79 23.69
N ALA A 159 -12.90 -8.06 23.61
CA ALA A 159 -12.87 -6.61 23.83
C ALA A 159 -13.69 -5.84 22.78
N PHE A 160 -13.67 -6.28 21.53
CA PHE A 160 -14.50 -5.68 20.46
C PHE A 160 -16.00 -5.90 20.72
N GLN A 161 -16.37 -7.06 21.26
CA GLN A 161 -17.76 -7.38 21.61
C GLN A 161 -18.25 -6.70 22.90
N THR A 162 -17.35 -6.17 23.74
CA THR A 162 -17.66 -5.55 25.03
C THR A 162 -17.27 -4.08 25.06
N ASP A 163 -16.08 -3.74 25.52
CA ASP A 163 -15.64 -2.38 25.79
C ASP A 163 -15.58 -1.48 24.53
N LEU A 164 -15.24 -2.06 23.39
CA LEU A 164 -15.12 -1.36 22.13
C LEU A 164 -16.32 -1.57 21.18
N HIS A 165 -17.38 -2.22 21.65
CA HIS A 165 -18.57 -2.55 20.84
C HIS A 165 -19.10 -1.34 20.07
N GLY A 166 -19.28 -0.20 20.74
CA GLY A 166 -19.79 1.00 20.12
C GLY A 166 -18.84 1.60 19.06
N VAL A 167 -17.53 1.49 19.26
CA VAL A 167 -16.51 1.99 18.32
C VAL A 167 -16.52 1.13 17.06
N ILE A 168 -16.44 -0.19 17.24
CA ILE A 168 -16.46 -1.16 16.14
C ILE A 168 -17.79 -1.08 15.37
N GLY A 169 -18.93 -1.01 16.05
CA GLY A 169 -20.25 -0.88 15.42
C GLY A 169 -20.37 0.39 14.54
N ARG A 170 -19.91 1.53 15.04
CA ARG A 170 -19.88 2.77 14.22
C ARG A 170 -18.93 2.68 13.03
N GLY A 171 -17.78 2.02 13.20
CA GLY A 171 -16.83 1.78 12.13
C GLY A 171 -17.43 0.87 11.06
N LEU A 172 -18.09 -0.22 11.45
CA LEU A 172 -18.81 -1.11 10.55
C LEU A 172 -19.91 -0.38 9.78
N ALA A 173 -20.75 0.41 10.45
CA ALA A 173 -21.79 1.19 9.78
C ALA A 173 -21.18 2.09 8.69
N ARG A 174 -20.11 2.81 9.02
CA ARG A 174 -19.40 3.70 8.10
C ARG A 174 -18.71 2.96 6.96
N SER A 175 -18.30 1.70 7.18
CA SER A 175 -17.65 0.89 6.17
C SER A 175 -18.52 0.69 4.92
N GLY A 176 -19.86 0.71 5.06
CA GLY A 176 -20.80 0.62 3.94
C GLY A 176 -20.50 1.60 2.81
N ARG A 177 -20.03 2.80 3.15
CA ARG A 177 -19.66 3.84 2.17
C ARG A 177 -18.50 3.45 1.26
N TYR A 178 -17.54 2.68 1.77
CA TYR A 178 -16.24 2.48 1.13
C TYR A 178 -15.98 1.05 0.70
N ILE A 179 -16.54 0.06 1.36
CA ILE A 179 -16.26 -1.37 1.11
C ILE A 179 -16.49 -1.78 -0.35
N PRO A 180 -17.57 -1.37 -1.05
CA PRO A 180 -17.73 -1.73 -2.47
C PRO A 180 -16.57 -1.24 -3.35
N MET A 181 -16.12 0.00 -3.14
CA MET A 181 -14.99 0.58 -3.85
C MET A 181 -13.66 -0.10 -3.47
N ILE A 182 -13.42 -0.34 -2.17
CA ILE A 182 -12.21 -1.00 -1.67
C ILE A 182 -12.10 -2.40 -2.25
N HIS A 183 -13.16 -3.20 -2.21
CA HIS A 183 -13.17 -4.56 -2.75
C HIS A 183 -12.91 -4.60 -4.26
N ARG A 184 -13.46 -3.64 -5.01
CA ARG A 184 -13.16 -3.50 -6.44
C ARG A 184 -11.68 -3.24 -6.68
N ILE A 185 -11.09 -2.28 -5.97
CA ILE A 185 -9.67 -1.94 -6.10
C ILE A 185 -8.77 -3.12 -5.66
N PHE A 186 -9.08 -3.77 -4.55
CA PHE A 186 -8.31 -4.92 -4.08
C PHE A 186 -8.35 -6.09 -5.07
N GLN A 187 -9.48 -6.30 -5.72
CA GLN A 187 -9.60 -7.28 -6.80
C GLN A 187 -8.76 -6.88 -8.03
N GLU A 188 -8.74 -5.60 -8.41
CA GLU A 188 -7.91 -5.08 -9.50
C GLU A 188 -6.42 -5.23 -9.22
N GLU A 189 -5.99 -5.00 -7.98
CA GLU A 189 -4.60 -5.10 -7.53
C GLU A 189 -4.20 -6.52 -7.06
N GLY A 190 -5.14 -7.49 -7.09
CA GLY A 190 -4.88 -8.90 -6.81
C GLY A 190 -4.60 -9.24 -5.34
N ILE A 191 -5.10 -8.46 -4.40
CA ILE A 191 -4.93 -8.71 -2.96
C ILE A 191 -6.24 -9.13 -2.28
N PRO A 192 -6.17 -9.83 -1.12
CA PRO A 192 -7.33 -10.27 -0.37
C PRO A 192 -8.27 -9.14 0.04
N ARG A 193 -9.58 -9.36 -0.10
CA ARG A 193 -10.62 -8.37 0.27
C ARG A 193 -10.73 -8.19 1.77
N ASP A 194 -10.45 -9.23 2.56
CA ASP A 194 -10.49 -9.18 4.02
C ASP A 194 -9.52 -8.18 4.62
N LEU A 195 -8.44 -7.82 3.89
CA LEU A 195 -7.52 -6.75 4.28
C LEU A 195 -8.17 -5.36 4.32
N ALA A 196 -9.40 -5.21 3.80
CA ALA A 196 -10.18 -3.98 3.97
C ALA A 196 -10.40 -3.62 5.44
N GLN A 197 -10.38 -4.60 6.34
CA GLN A 197 -10.56 -4.38 7.77
C GLN A 197 -9.36 -3.66 8.43
N ILE A 198 -8.24 -3.54 7.73
CA ILE A 198 -7.15 -2.64 8.12
C ILE A 198 -7.68 -1.21 8.26
N ALA A 199 -8.53 -0.72 7.35
CA ALA A 199 -9.11 0.62 7.44
C ALA A 199 -10.07 0.79 8.65
N LEU A 200 -10.75 -0.29 9.09
CA LEU A 200 -11.51 -0.28 10.33
C LEU A 200 -10.57 -0.05 11.53
N ILE A 201 -9.46 -0.77 11.59
CA ILE A 201 -8.50 -0.68 12.70
C ILE A 201 -7.72 0.64 12.67
N GLU A 202 -7.36 1.15 11.50
CA GLU A 202 -6.57 2.38 11.36
C GLU A 202 -7.38 3.66 11.69
N SER A 203 -8.66 3.71 11.31
CA SER A 203 -9.42 4.96 11.40
C SER A 203 -10.92 4.77 11.63
N SER A 204 -11.43 3.56 11.81
CA SER A 204 -12.88 3.29 11.73
C SER A 204 -13.50 3.85 10.45
N PHE A 205 -12.79 3.81 9.32
CA PHE A 205 -13.19 4.38 8.03
C PHE A 205 -13.43 5.90 8.04
N LEU A 206 -12.76 6.68 8.88
CA LEU A 206 -12.85 8.14 8.91
C LEU A 206 -11.89 8.75 7.89
N ALA A 207 -12.43 9.35 6.81
CA ALA A 207 -11.63 9.94 5.72
C ALA A 207 -10.74 11.11 6.15
N HIS A 208 -11.08 11.79 7.24
CA HIS A 208 -10.32 12.92 7.77
C HIS A 208 -9.59 12.58 9.07
N ALA A 209 -9.49 11.28 9.43
CA ALA A 209 -8.74 10.90 10.63
C ALA A 209 -7.29 11.39 10.53
N SER A 210 -6.80 12.00 11.60
CA SER A 210 -5.42 12.49 11.70
C SER A 210 -4.83 12.08 13.03
N SER A 211 -3.64 11.50 12.99
CA SER A 211 -2.91 11.17 14.20
C SER A 211 -1.98 12.29 14.65
N PRO A 212 -1.56 12.31 15.94
CA PRO A 212 -0.51 13.21 16.42
C PRO A 212 0.79 13.11 15.60
N MET A 213 1.09 11.92 15.05
CA MET A 213 2.26 11.65 14.21
C MET A 213 2.03 12.00 12.73
N LYS A 214 0.90 12.69 12.40
CA LYS A 214 0.53 13.12 11.05
C LYS A 214 0.18 11.98 10.08
N ALA A 215 -0.15 10.79 10.57
CA ALA A 215 -0.84 9.81 9.76
C ALA A 215 -2.23 10.34 9.39
N HIS A 216 -2.76 10.03 8.19
CA HIS A 216 -3.98 10.68 7.71
C HIS A 216 -4.82 9.78 6.81
N GLY A 217 -6.16 9.98 6.87
CA GLY A 217 -7.14 9.31 6.02
C GLY A 217 -7.55 7.93 6.53
N ILE A 218 -8.41 7.24 5.76
CA ILE A 218 -8.94 5.92 6.15
C ILE A 218 -7.85 4.86 6.34
N TRP A 219 -6.72 5.00 5.66
CA TRP A 219 -5.57 4.08 5.67
C TRP A 219 -4.42 4.56 6.54
N GLN A 220 -4.56 5.69 7.21
CA GLN A 220 -3.56 6.30 8.09
C GLN A 220 -2.14 6.36 7.47
N PHE A 221 -2.06 6.83 6.23
CA PHE A 221 -0.76 7.01 5.60
C PHE A 221 0.07 8.09 6.28
N MET A 222 1.29 7.74 6.64
CA MET A 222 2.32 8.72 6.98
C MET A 222 2.68 9.56 5.74
N PRO A 223 3.04 10.85 5.90
CA PRO A 223 3.34 11.74 4.75
C PRO A 223 4.40 11.19 3.80
N ARG A 224 5.43 10.54 4.34
CA ARG A 224 6.52 9.95 3.54
C ARG A 224 6.03 8.73 2.77
N THR A 225 5.34 7.82 3.44
CA THR A 225 4.80 6.60 2.83
C THR A 225 3.74 6.94 1.79
N GLY A 226 2.81 7.85 2.10
CA GLY A 226 1.79 8.29 1.14
C GLY A 226 2.42 8.86 -0.13
N ARG A 227 3.42 9.74 0.00
CA ARG A 227 4.14 10.28 -1.16
C ARG A 227 4.85 9.20 -1.96
N HIS A 228 5.42 8.21 -1.30
CA HIS A 228 6.07 7.07 -1.95
C HIS A 228 5.09 6.28 -2.83
N TYR A 229 3.84 6.12 -2.37
CA TYR A 229 2.79 5.45 -3.13
C TYR A 229 1.94 6.39 -3.99
N GLY A 230 2.46 7.60 -4.31
CA GLY A 230 1.89 8.52 -5.29
C GLY A 230 0.84 9.48 -4.72
N LEU A 231 0.67 9.56 -3.40
CA LEU A 231 -0.29 10.48 -2.79
C LEU A 231 0.32 11.87 -2.59
N THR A 232 -0.29 12.87 -3.20
CA THR A 232 0.10 14.28 -3.05
C THR A 232 -0.47 14.84 -1.74
N ALA A 233 0.37 15.56 -0.98
CA ALA A 233 -0.06 16.34 0.17
C ALA A 233 0.58 17.72 0.14
N ASN A 234 -0.25 18.77 0.05
CA ASN A 234 0.17 20.18 0.03
C ASN A 234 -0.89 21.06 0.73
N SER A 235 -0.80 22.38 0.60
CA SER A 235 -1.72 23.34 1.24
C SER A 235 -3.13 23.37 0.64
N ILE A 236 -3.36 22.73 -0.51
CA ILE A 236 -4.65 22.74 -1.21
C ILE A 236 -5.28 21.34 -1.23
N VAL A 237 -4.46 20.30 -1.34
CA VAL A 237 -4.88 18.92 -1.49
C VAL A 237 -4.08 18.02 -0.56
N ASP A 238 -4.76 17.08 0.11
CA ASP A 238 -4.15 15.94 0.79
C ASP A 238 -4.82 14.65 0.33
N GLU A 239 -4.23 13.99 -0.67
CA GLU A 239 -4.78 12.79 -1.30
C GLU A 239 -4.80 11.56 -0.39
N ARG A 240 -4.23 11.65 0.83
CA ARG A 240 -4.38 10.61 1.85
C ARG A 240 -5.82 10.55 2.37
N SER A 241 -6.59 11.63 2.22
CA SER A 241 -8.03 11.68 2.48
C SER A 241 -8.90 11.20 1.32
N ASP A 242 -8.37 11.16 0.08
CA ASP A 242 -9.09 10.64 -1.08
C ASP A 242 -9.27 9.13 -0.93
N PRO A 243 -10.51 8.62 -0.75
CA PRO A 243 -10.70 7.20 -0.43
C PRO A 243 -10.23 6.28 -1.55
N GLU A 244 -10.38 6.66 -2.83
CA GLU A 244 -10.00 5.81 -3.95
C GLU A 244 -8.49 5.80 -4.16
N LYS A 245 -7.84 6.98 -4.19
CA LYS A 245 -6.39 7.08 -4.35
C LYS A 245 -5.64 6.44 -3.18
N ALA A 246 -6.09 6.72 -1.95
CA ALA A 246 -5.48 6.14 -0.76
C ALA A 246 -5.68 4.61 -0.72
N THR A 247 -6.81 4.08 -1.19
CA THR A 247 -7.03 2.64 -1.29
C THR A 247 -6.09 1.98 -2.32
N ARG A 248 -5.89 2.59 -3.49
CA ARG A 248 -4.91 2.08 -4.47
C ARG A 248 -3.48 2.10 -3.91
N ALA A 249 -3.13 3.17 -3.21
CA ALA A 249 -1.83 3.25 -2.53
C ALA A 249 -1.68 2.17 -1.45
N ALA A 250 -2.72 1.93 -0.62
CA ALA A 250 -2.72 0.89 0.40
C ALA A 250 -2.62 -0.51 -0.21
N ALA A 251 -3.36 -0.78 -1.28
CA ALA A 251 -3.29 -2.06 -1.99
C ALA A 251 -1.87 -2.36 -2.48
N ARG A 252 -1.22 -1.39 -3.13
CA ARG A 252 0.17 -1.54 -3.61
C ARG A 252 1.17 -1.71 -2.47
N TYR A 253 0.98 -0.99 -1.37
CA TYR A 253 1.84 -1.14 -0.19
C TYR A 253 1.68 -2.52 0.45
N LEU A 254 0.45 -3.00 0.61
CA LEU A 254 0.17 -4.35 1.14
C LEU A 254 0.70 -5.44 0.22
N SER A 255 0.55 -5.29 -1.10
CA SER A 255 1.14 -6.20 -2.08
C SER A 255 2.66 -6.28 -1.93
N TYR A 256 3.33 -5.12 -1.88
CA TYR A 256 4.77 -5.06 -1.64
C TYR A 256 5.18 -5.73 -0.32
N LEU A 257 4.46 -5.48 0.77
CA LEU A 257 4.77 -6.10 2.06
C LEU A 257 4.58 -7.62 2.01
N HIS A 258 3.55 -8.09 1.31
CA HIS A 258 3.35 -9.52 1.12
C HIS A 258 4.45 -10.15 0.23
N GLU A 259 4.87 -9.49 -0.83
CA GLU A 259 6.01 -9.94 -1.63
C GLU A 259 7.31 -10.02 -0.79
N LEU A 260 7.49 -9.09 0.15
CA LEU A 260 8.67 -9.04 1.00
C LEU A 260 8.71 -10.18 2.03
N PHE A 261 7.57 -10.51 2.64
CA PHE A 261 7.49 -11.45 3.77
C PHE A 261 6.93 -12.81 3.37
N ASN A 262 6.23 -12.92 2.24
CA ASN A 262 5.45 -14.09 1.81
C ASN A 262 4.48 -14.60 2.90
N ASP A 263 4.00 -13.69 3.74
CA ASP A 263 3.12 -13.96 4.88
C ASP A 263 2.24 -12.73 5.14
N TRP A 264 0.91 -12.91 5.16
CA TRP A 264 -0.02 -11.81 5.36
C TRP A 264 0.02 -11.24 6.78
N TYR A 265 0.29 -12.05 7.79
CA TYR A 265 0.38 -11.55 9.16
C TYR A 265 1.62 -10.69 9.36
N LEU A 266 2.76 -11.10 8.80
CA LEU A 266 3.97 -10.27 8.79
C LEU A 266 3.78 -9.01 7.94
N ALA A 267 3.05 -9.09 6.83
CA ALA A 267 2.70 -7.91 6.02
C ALA A 267 1.84 -6.92 6.81
N MET A 268 0.80 -7.38 7.53
CA MET A 268 -0.03 -6.53 8.41
C MET A 268 0.82 -5.92 9.54
N ALA A 269 1.66 -6.70 10.20
CA ALA A 269 2.55 -6.21 11.26
C ALA A 269 3.52 -5.15 10.71
N ALA A 270 4.02 -5.33 9.49
CA ALA A 270 4.90 -4.39 8.81
C ALA A 270 4.17 -3.13 8.34
N TYR A 271 2.90 -3.25 7.95
CA TYR A 271 2.05 -2.08 7.66
C TYR A 271 1.95 -1.16 8.88
N ASN A 272 1.71 -1.73 10.06
CA ASN A 272 1.62 -1.00 11.33
C ASN A 272 2.99 -0.46 11.81
N ALA A 273 4.00 -1.31 11.90
CA ALA A 273 5.27 -0.98 12.56
C ALA A 273 6.35 -0.44 11.60
N GLY A 274 6.18 -0.65 10.30
CA GLY A 274 7.19 -0.46 9.28
C GLY A 274 8.04 -1.72 9.05
N GLU A 275 8.23 -2.07 7.77
CA GLU A 275 8.91 -3.29 7.31
C GLU A 275 10.32 -3.46 7.87
N GLY A 276 11.06 -2.36 7.97
CA GLY A 276 12.43 -2.39 8.51
C GLY A 276 12.49 -2.82 9.98
N LYS A 277 11.48 -2.50 10.79
CA LYS A 277 11.43 -2.94 12.20
C LYS A 277 11.12 -4.43 12.29
N ILE A 278 10.18 -4.91 11.49
CA ILE A 278 9.80 -6.33 11.47
C ILE A 278 10.98 -7.18 10.98
N LEU A 279 11.64 -6.81 9.89
CA LEU A 279 12.82 -7.52 9.39
C LEU A 279 13.94 -7.61 10.44
N ARG A 280 14.27 -6.48 11.09
CA ARG A 280 15.29 -6.49 12.15
C ARG A 280 14.87 -7.32 13.35
N ALA A 281 13.61 -7.33 13.71
CA ALA A 281 13.11 -8.15 14.80
C ALA A 281 13.20 -9.65 14.46
N MET A 282 12.81 -10.05 13.25
CA MET A 282 12.97 -11.43 12.75
C MET A 282 14.44 -11.87 12.74
N GLN A 283 15.34 -11.03 12.23
CA GLN A 283 16.79 -11.32 12.21
C GLN A 283 17.37 -11.54 13.61
N ARG A 284 16.92 -10.74 14.60
CA ARG A 284 17.41 -10.86 15.99
C ARG A 284 16.87 -12.08 16.73
N THR A 285 15.64 -12.48 16.42
CA THR A 285 14.94 -13.55 17.15
C THR A 285 15.07 -14.90 16.46
N GLY A 286 15.31 -14.91 15.14
CA GLY A 286 15.21 -16.10 14.29
C GLY A 286 13.75 -16.51 14.03
N ALA A 287 12.77 -15.67 14.34
CA ALA A 287 11.37 -15.95 14.10
C ALA A 287 11.07 -16.06 12.59
N HIS A 288 10.26 -17.06 12.21
CA HIS A 288 9.90 -17.35 10.83
C HIS A 288 8.50 -16.87 10.46
N ASP A 289 7.64 -16.61 11.47
CA ASP A 289 6.29 -16.12 11.30
C ASP A 289 5.95 -15.01 12.33
N PHE A 290 4.76 -14.42 12.17
CA PHE A 290 4.28 -13.37 13.05
C PHE A 290 4.08 -13.85 14.50
N TRP A 291 3.59 -15.09 14.72
CA TRP A 291 3.26 -15.56 16.05
C TRP A 291 4.52 -15.84 16.88
N GLU A 292 5.54 -16.43 16.26
CA GLU A 292 6.87 -16.58 16.88
C GLU A 292 7.48 -15.21 17.22
N LEU A 293 7.37 -14.25 16.27
CA LEU A 293 7.87 -12.89 16.45
C LEU A 293 7.14 -12.18 17.60
N SER A 294 5.82 -12.29 17.66
CA SER A 294 4.99 -11.71 18.72
C SER A 294 5.35 -12.32 20.09
N ALA A 295 5.48 -13.65 20.17
CA ALA A 295 5.85 -14.34 21.40
C ALA A 295 7.25 -14.00 21.92
N SER A 296 8.16 -13.55 21.04
CA SER A 296 9.52 -13.15 21.43
C SER A 296 9.57 -11.86 22.27
N GLY A 297 8.49 -11.07 22.34
CA GLY A 297 8.44 -9.77 23.01
C GLY A 297 9.33 -8.69 22.38
N THR A 298 9.86 -8.93 21.18
CA THR A 298 10.79 -8.01 20.50
C THR A 298 10.09 -6.85 19.81
N ILE A 299 8.84 -7.04 19.39
CA ILE A 299 7.98 -6.01 18.82
C ILE A 299 7.09 -5.40 19.90
N ARG A 300 6.64 -4.15 19.68
CA ARG A 300 5.81 -3.42 20.65
C ARG A 300 4.47 -4.11 20.89
N PRO A 301 3.87 -4.02 22.10
CA PRO A 301 2.54 -4.58 22.39
C PRO A 301 1.46 -4.16 21.38
N GLN A 302 1.48 -2.90 20.94
CA GLN A 302 0.59 -2.40 19.90
C GLN A 302 0.69 -3.24 18.61
N THR A 303 1.91 -3.53 18.13
CA THR A 303 2.12 -4.35 16.93
C THR A 303 1.76 -5.82 17.18
N GLN A 304 1.99 -6.34 18.41
CA GLN A 304 1.57 -7.69 18.80
C GLN A 304 0.05 -7.88 18.72
N ASN A 305 -0.72 -6.84 19.06
CA ASN A 305 -2.18 -6.88 19.05
C ASN A 305 -2.80 -6.43 17.71
N TYR A 306 -2.02 -5.81 16.81
CA TYR A 306 -2.53 -5.32 15.53
C TYR A 306 -3.08 -6.43 14.63
N VAL A 307 -2.32 -7.50 14.43
CA VAL A 307 -2.76 -8.65 13.62
C VAL A 307 -3.96 -9.35 14.24
N PRO A 308 -3.98 -9.66 15.55
CA PRO A 308 -5.19 -10.11 16.24
C PRO A 308 -6.40 -9.19 16.03
N ALA A 309 -6.20 -7.87 16.04
CA ALA A 309 -7.27 -6.90 15.81
C ALA A 309 -7.84 -6.95 14.38
N VAL A 310 -6.98 -7.06 13.36
CA VAL A 310 -7.44 -7.23 11.97
C VAL A 310 -8.19 -8.55 11.80
N ILE A 311 -7.74 -9.64 12.41
CA ILE A 311 -8.43 -10.93 12.38
C ILE A 311 -9.80 -10.81 13.06
N ALA A 312 -9.87 -10.26 14.26
CA ALA A 312 -11.13 -10.08 15.01
C ALA A 312 -12.12 -9.19 14.23
N ALA A 313 -11.62 -8.08 13.64
CA ALA A 313 -12.42 -7.21 12.78
C ALA A 313 -12.95 -7.94 11.54
N THR A 314 -12.13 -8.81 10.94
CA THR A 314 -12.53 -9.63 9.79
C THR A 314 -13.63 -10.63 10.16
N LEU A 315 -13.50 -11.33 11.29
CA LEU A 315 -14.53 -12.23 11.82
C LEU A 315 -15.86 -11.50 11.97
N ILE A 316 -15.86 -10.38 12.69
CA ILE A 316 -17.05 -9.57 12.93
C ILE A 316 -17.64 -9.03 11.61
N ALA A 317 -16.83 -8.44 10.73
CA ALA A 317 -17.31 -7.83 9.51
C ALA A 317 -17.93 -8.83 8.52
N ARG A 318 -17.50 -10.10 8.56
CA ARG A 318 -18.06 -11.16 7.70
C ARG A 318 -19.40 -11.69 8.18
N ASN A 319 -19.68 -11.62 9.51
CA ASN A 319 -20.94 -12.09 10.09
C ASN A 319 -21.31 -11.26 11.34
N PRO A 320 -21.58 -9.93 11.21
CA PRO A 320 -21.69 -9.03 12.35
C PRO A 320 -22.77 -9.44 13.33
N GLY A 321 -23.96 -9.86 12.87
CA GLY A 321 -25.05 -10.31 13.73
C GLY A 321 -24.69 -11.51 14.60
N HIS A 322 -23.85 -12.41 14.09
CA HIS A 322 -23.35 -13.56 14.83
C HIS A 322 -22.44 -13.17 16.02
N TYR A 323 -21.69 -12.10 15.84
CA TYR A 323 -20.79 -11.55 16.87
C TYR A 323 -21.44 -10.45 17.72
N GLY A 324 -22.77 -10.30 17.66
CA GLY A 324 -23.55 -9.40 18.51
C GLY A 324 -23.64 -7.96 17.98
N PHE A 325 -23.30 -7.71 16.71
CA PHE A 325 -23.41 -6.39 16.11
C PHE A 325 -24.66 -6.28 15.21
N ASP A 326 -25.58 -5.39 15.58
CA ASP A 326 -26.68 -4.95 14.74
C ASP A 326 -26.23 -3.71 13.99
N VAL A 327 -25.94 -3.84 12.69
CA VAL A 327 -25.28 -2.81 11.90
C VAL A 327 -26.21 -2.27 10.82
N GLU A 328 -26.56 -1.01 10.91
CA GLU A 328 -27.17 -0.25 9.81
C GLU A 328 -26.05 0.40 8.99
N TYR A 329 -25.75 -0.18 7.84
CA TYR A 329 -24.67 0.29 6.97
C TYR A 329 -25.03 1.61 6.30
N GLU A 330 -24.08 2.55 6.28
CA GLU A 330 -24.21 3.76 5.47
C GLU A 330 -24.20 3.40 3.98
N GLU A 331 -24.99 4.14 3.19
CA GLU A 331 -25.06 3.93 1.73
C GLU A 331 -23.71 4.14 1.05
N PRO A 332 -23.39 3.33 0.02
CA PRO A 332 -22.19 3.52 -0.77
C PRO A 332 -22.06 4.92 -1.33
N LEU A 333 -20.83 5.42 -1.45
CA LEU A 333 -20.57 6.71 -2.09
C LEU A 333 -20.91 6.63 -3.59
N GLU A 334 -21.93 7.36 -4.01
CA GLU A 334 -22.27 7.57 -5.41
C GLU A 334 -21.93 9.00 -5.80
N TYR A 335 -21.13 9.17 -6.85
CA TYR A 335 -20.74 10.49 -7.37
C TYR A 335 -20.36 10.43 -8.85
N GLU A 336 -20.51 11.56 -9.51
CA GLU A 336 -19.99 11.77 -10.85
C GLU A 336 -18.74 12.69 -10.77
N THR A 337 -17.73 12.37 -11.59
CA THR A 337 -16.52 13.16 -11.66
C THR A 337 -16.66 14.23 -12.75
N VAL A 338 -16.42 15.48 -12.39
CA VAL A 338 -16.42 16.61 -13.31
C VAL A 338 -15.00 17.16 -13.45
N LEU A 339 -14.49 17.22 -14.69
CA LEU A 339 -13.22 17.84 -14.99
C LEU A 339 -13.38 19.35 -15.08
N LEU A 340 -12.54 20.09 -14.34
CA LEU A 340 -12.51 21.53 -14.34
C LEU A 340 -11.28 22.02 -15.10
N ASP A 341 -11.46 22.98 -16.01
CA ASP A 341 -10.40 23.60 -16.83
C ASP A 341 -9.57 24.65 -16.06
N ARG A 342 -10.06 25.06 -14.90
CA ARG A 342 -9.44 26.12 -14.06
C ARG A 342 -9.80 25.91 -12.58
N PRO A 343 -9.02 26.49 -11.65
CA PRO A 343 -9.39 26.53 -10.26
C PRO A 343 -10.73 27.27 -10.05
N VAL A 344 -11.63 26.64 -9.27
CA VAL A 344 -12.97 27.19 -8.97
C VAL A 344 -13.21 27.10 -7.47
N HIS A 345 -13.85 28.14 -6.91
CA HIS A 345 -14.29 28.06 -5.53
C HIS A 345 -15.57 27.21 -5.44
N LEU A 346 -15.61 26.22 -4.53
CA LEU A 346 -16.69 25.23 -4.40
C LEU A 346 -18.09 25.85 -4.34
N ARG A 347 -18.25 27.08 -3.76
CA ARG A 347 -19.53 27.79 -3.72
C ARG A 347 -20.14 28.11 -5.08
N HIS A 348 -19.34 28.08 -6.16
CA HIS A 348 -19.80 28.31 -7.52
C HIS A 348 -20.22 27.04 -8.24
N LEU A 349 -19.94 25.86 -7.64
CA LEU A 349 -20.24 24.55 -8.24
C LEU A 349 -21.52 23.93 -7.71
N ALA A 350 -21.90 24.22 -6.45
CA ALA A 350 -23.11 23.67 -5.86
C ALA A 350 -23.70 24.58 -4.78
N ALA A 351 -24.98 24.36 -4.49
CA ALA A 351 -25.71 25.04 -3.43
C ALA A 351 -25.17 24.70 -2.02
N SER A 352 -24.57 23.51 -1.86
CA SER A 352 -23.96 23.06 -0.60
C SER A 352 -22.47 22.81 -0.76
N VAL A 353 -21.65 23.68 -0.19
CA VAL A 353 -20.18 23.49 -0.10
C VAL A 353 -19.86 22.31 0.80
N GLY A 354 -20.66 22.04 1.84
CA GLY A 354 -20.47 20.92 2.75
C GLY A 354 -20.54 19.56 2.03
N THR A 355 -21.55 19.39 1.17
CA THR A 355 -21.72 18.19 0.37
C THR A 355 -20.53 17.99 -0.58
N LEU A 356 -20.10 19.07 -1.27
CA LEU A 356 -18.91 18.96 -2.14
C LEU A 356 -17.65 18.59 -1.36
N LYS A 357 -17.45 19.14 -0.17
CA LYS A 357 -16.29 18.79 0.68
C LYS A 357 -16.36 17.36 1.18
N SER A 358 -17.54 16.83 1.51
CA SER A 358 -17.67 15.44 1.93
C SER A 358 -17.43 14.44 0.80
N LEU A 359 -17.65 14.85 -0.46
CA LEU A 359 -17.33 14.04 -1.66
C LEU A 359 -15.88 14.24 -2.16
N ASN A 360 -15.21 15.30 -1.70
CA ASN A 360 -13.81 15.61 -2.05
C ASN A 360 -13.00 15.86 -0.75
N PRO A 361 -12.88 14.84 0.10
CA PRO A 361 -12.25 14.98 1.41
C PRO A 361 -10.76 15.34 1.33
N GLU A 362 -10.13 15.16 0.18
CA GLU A 362 -8.74 15.56 -0.07
C GLU A 362 -8.57 17.08 -0.16
N LEU A 363 -9.64 17.86 -0.40
CA LEU A 363 -9.55 19.31 -0.49
C LEU A 363 -9.40 19.96 0.90
N THR A 364 -8.22 20.48 1.17
CA THR A 364 -7.91 21.22 2.42
C THR A 364 -8.48 22.64 2.41
N THR A 365 -8.83 23.15 1.22
CA THR A 365 -9.40 24.49 1.00
C THR A 365 -10.76 24.41 0.31
N SER A 366 -11.40 25.55 0.12
CA SER A 366 -12.64 25.66 -0.70
C SER A 366 -12.37 26.01 -2.15
N ILE A 367 -11.13 25.92 -2.61
CA ILE A 367 -10.72 26.19 -4.00
C ILE A 367 -10.12 24.91 -4.55
N THR A 368 -10.59 24.49 -5.74
CA THR A 368 -10.03 23.32 -6.43
C THR A 368 -8.62 23.60 -6.93
N PRO A 369 -7.72 22.60 -6.98
CA PRO A 369 -6.37 22.78 -7.49
C PRO A 369 -6.38 23.12 -8.98
N ARG A 370 -5.31 23.73 -9.47
CA ARG A 370 -5.02 23.82 -10.90
C ARG A 370 -4.63 22.44 -11.39
N GLN A 371 -5.21 21.98 -12.49
CA GLN A 371 -4.73 20.77 -13.14
C GLN A 371 -3.27 20.98 -13.55
N PRO A 372 -2.38 19.97 -13.37
CA PRO A 372 -1.08 20.02 -13.99
C PRO A 372 -1.27 20.15 -15.52
N GLU A 373 -0.57 21.08 -16.13
CA GLU A 373 -0.50 21.16 -17.59
C GLU A 373 0.04 19.81 -18.09
N GLY A 374 -0.80 19.06 -18.84
CA GLY A 374 -0.50 17.74 -19.39
C GLY A 374 0.63 17.75 -20.42
#